data_1dc6b80c8e5b58ea8ff165ac534f577d
#
_entry.id   1dc6b80c8e5b58ea8ff165ac534f577d
#
_cell.length_a   1.000
_cell.length_b   1.000
_cell.length_c   1.000
_cell.angle_alpha   90.00
_cell.angle_beta   90.00
_cell.angle_gamma   90.00
#
_symmetry.space_group_name_H-M   'P 1'
#
loop_
_entity.id
_entity.type
_entity.pdbx_description
1 polymer ?
#
loop_
_entity_poly.entity_id
_entity_poly.type
_entity_poly.pdbx_seq_one_letter_code
_entity_poly.pdbx_strand_id
1 'polypeptide(L)'
;MCIRDSNPLAHYKTTGPEIWNQTKGKITHLVASSGTGGTISGVGKFLKEKNPAVKIIGVDAFGSLLKSYHETGKIDKSEIYPYKIEGMGKNLVPSTTHFDTIDLFEKVRDKESAICSREIACKEGLFVGYTSGAVLQATKQLSNRKLFNKNSVVVMIFCDHGSKYMSKIYSDDWMIDQGFLNKSNMNLDNNVEYIN
;
A
#
# COMPACT_ATOMS: atom_id res chain seq x y z
N MET A 1 15.35 23.57 -8.98
CA MET A 1 14.78 22.27 -8.56
C MET A 1 13.98 22.51 -7.30
N CYS A 2 12.67 22.30 -7.32
CA CYS A 2 11.84 22.47 -6.13
C CYS A 2 12.17 21.36 -5.11
N ILE A 3 12.15 21.67 -3.81
CA ILE A 3 12.35 20.67 -2.74
C ILE A 3 11.41 19.46 -2.92
N ARG A 4 10.23 19.67 -3.49
CA ARG A 4 9.25 18.62 -3.80
C ARG A 4 9.72 17.64 -4.88
N ASP A 5 10.51 18.08 -5.87
CA ASP A 5 11.00 17.22 -6.94
C ASP A 5 12.10 16.27 -6.46
N SER A 6 12.74 16.57 -5.32
CA SER A 6 13.78 15.73 -4.73
C SER A 6 13.22 14.38 -4.22
N ASN A 7 11.94 14.32 -3.82
CA ASN A 7 11.33 13.11 -3.31
C ASN A 7 11.22 12.01 -4.39
N PRO A 8 10.53 12.22 -5.54
CA PRO A 8 10.54 11.23 -6.63
C PRO A 8 11.95 10.94 -7.15
N LEU A 9 12.82 11.95 -7.23
CA LEU A 9 14.19 11.78 -7.72
C LEU A 9 15.03 10.87 -6.81
N ALA A 10 14.86 10.95 -5.49
CA ALA A 10 15.54 10.07 -4.57
C ALA A 10 15.17 8.61 -4.85
N HIS A 11 13.88 8.29 -4.93
CA HIS A 11 13.40 6.93 -5.21
C HIS A 11 13.76 6.45 -6.62
N TYR A 12 13.80 7.35 -7.60
CA TYR A 12 14.29 7.05 -8.95
C TYR A 12 15.77 6.62 -8.93
N LYS A 13 16.60 7.30 -8.13
CA LYS A 13 18.06 7.05 -8.08
C LYS A 13 18.45 5.90 -7.16
N THR A 14 17.62 5.51 -6.21
CA THR A 14 17.95 4.51 -5.17
C THR A 14 16.98 3.33 -5.18
N THR A 15 15.75 3.51 -4.74
CA THR A 15 14.77 2.43 -4.55
C THR A 15 14.42 1.71 -5.86
N GLY A 16 14.27 2.43 -6.96
CA GLY A 16 14.00 1.83 -8.27
C GLY A 16 15.11 0.91 -8.75
N PRO A 17 16.38 1.35 -8.79
CA PRO A 17 17.53 0.50 -9.10
C PRO A 17 17.67 -0.70 -8.17
N GLU A 18 17.44 -0.53 -6.87
CA GLU A 18 17.52 -1.59 -5.88
C GLU A 18 16.48 -2.70 -6.17
N ILE A 19 15.22 -2.35 -6.38
CA ILE A 19 14.15 -3.30 -6.73
C ILE A 19 14.49 -4.03 -8.03
N TRP A 20 14.94 -3.30 -9.05
CA TRP A 20 15.32 -3.89 -10.34
C TRP A 20 16.44 -4.93 -10.19
N ASN A 21 17.47 -4.59 -9.43
CA ASN A 21 18.62 -5.47 -9.22
C ASN A 21 18.25 -6.69 -8.37
N GLN A 22 17.50 -6.52 -7.27
CA GLN A 22 17.06 -7.62 -6.41
C GLN A 22 16.14 -8.60 -7.14
N THR A 23 15.29 -8.10 -8.02
CA THR A 23 14.42 -8.95 -8.86
C THR A 23 15.13 -9.47 -10.11
N LYS A 24 16.40 -9.10 -10.34
CA LYS A 24 17.18 -9.43 -11.56
C LYS A 24 16.40 -9.05 -12.83
N GLY A 25 15.70 -7.90 -12.79
CA GLY A 25 14.88 -7.42 -13.89
C GLY A 25 13.60 -8.23 -14.16
N LYS A 26 13.25 -9.18 -13.31
CA LYS A 26 12.07 -10.06 -13.51
C LYS A 26 10.76 -9.46 -12.96
N ILE A 27 10.81 -8.30 -12.30
CA ILE A 27 9.61 -7.63 -11.79
C ILE A 27 8.58 -7.42 -12.91
N THR A 28 7.33 -7.79 -12.65
CA THR A 28 6.21 -7.58 -13.56
C THR A 28 5.21 -6.55 -13.03
N HIS A 29 5.06 -6.46 -11.71
CA HIS A 29 4.13 -5.56 -11.05
C HIS A 29 4.78 -4.94 -9.82
N LEU A 30 4.62 -3.62 -9.67
CA LEU A 30 4.90 -2.88 -8.45
C LEU A 30 3.57 -2.49 -7.81
N VAL A 31 3.39 -2.78 -6.52
CA VAL A 31 2.25 -2.33 -5.73
C VAL A 31 2.74 -1.44 -4.60
N ALA A 32 2.31 -0.20 -4.58
CA ALA A 32 2.76 0.78 -3.59
C ALA A 32 1.63 1.72 -3.15
N SER A 33 1.58 2.03 -1.86
CA SER A 33 0.67 3.06 -1.33
C SER A 33 1.05 4.44 -1.88
N SER A 34 0.05 5.27 -2.15
CA SER A 34 0.25 6.63 -2.62
C SER A 34 -0.28 7.65 -1.60
N GLY A 35 0.62 8.38 -0.97
CA GLY A 35 0.32 9.58 -0.19
C GLY A 35 0.74 10.82 -0.98
N THR A 36 1.99 11.26 -0.83
CA THR A 36 2.57 12.32 -1.67
C THR A 36 2.89 11.87 -3.10
N GLY A 37 2.95 10.57 -3.33
CA GLY A 37 3.25 9.96 -4.62
C GLY A 37 4.72 9.88 -4.98
N GLY A 38 5.63 10.41 -4.16
CA GLY A 38 7.06 10.45 -4.50
C GLY A 38 7.68 9.08 -4.73
N THR A 39 7.38 8.11 -3.85
CA THR A 39 7.90 6.73 -3.95
C THR A 39 7.43 6.06 -5.24
N ILE A 40 6.10 5.99 -5.44
CA ILE A 40 5.53 5.31 -6.59
C ILE A 40 5.92 5.96 -7.91
N SER A 41 6.00 7.30 -7.95
CA SER A 41 6.40 8.04 -9.14
C SER A 41 7.87 7.83 -9.48
N GLY A 42 8.75 7.92 -8.49
CA GLY A 42 10.20 7.74 -8.72
C GLY A 42 10.55 6.31 -9.10
N VAL A 43 10.04 5.33 -8.37
CA VAL A 43 10.25 3.90 -8.69
C VAL A 43 9.58 3.55 -10.01
N GLY A 44 8.32 3.99 -10.20
CA GLY A 44 7.55 3.72 -11.42
C GLY A 44 8.25 4.23 -12.67
N LYS A 45 8.73 5.48 -12.64
CA LYS A 45 9.50 6.06 -13.75
C LYS A 45 10.73 5.22 -14.07
N PHE A 46 11.54 4.88 -13.07
CA PHE A 46 12.74 4.05 -13.29
C PHE A 46 12.41 2.68 -13.89
N LEU A 47 11.41 1.99 -13.34
CA LEU A 47 11.02 0.66 -13.81
C LEU A 47 10.46 0.70 -15.24
N LYS A 48 9.65 1.71 -15.58
CA LYS A 48 9.11 1.91 -16.93
C LYS A 48 10.22 2.20 -17.96
N GLU A 49 11.26 2.93 -17.60
CA GLU A 49 12.43 3.15 -18.46
C GLU A 49 13.23 1.86 -18.70
N LYS A 50 13.29 0.95 -17.70
CA LYS A 50 13.94 -0.36 -17.84
C LYS A 50 13.09 -1.36 -18.62
N ASN A 51 11.81 -1.41 -18.34
CA ASN A 51 10.85 -2.29 -18.99
C ASN A 51 9.45 -1.64 -18.96
N PRO A 52 8.98 -1.08 -20.09
CA PRO A 52 7.66 -0.45 -20.18
C PRO A 52 6.49 -1.38 -19.87
N ALA A 53 6.69 -2.70 -19.94
CA ALA A 53 5.65 -3.70 -19.64
C ALA A 53 5.38 -3.87 -18.13
N VAL A 54 6.28 -3.40 -17.26
CA VAL A 54 6.06 -3.45 -15.80
C VAL A 54 4.83 -2.62 -15.45
N LYS A 55 3.90 -3.22 -14.70
CA LYS A 55 2.69 -2.55 -14.24
C LYS A 55 2.92 -1.85 -12.90
N ILE A 56 2.62 -0.58 -12.83
CA ILE A 56 2.73 0.26 -11.64
C ILE A 56 1.34 0.46 -11.06
N ILE A 57 1.12 -0.06 -9.86
CA ILE A 57 -0.18 -0.10 -9.20
C ILE A 57 -0.13 0.77 -7.95
N GLY A 58 -0.91 1.85 -7.96
CA GLY A 58 -1.13 2.69 -6.80
C GLY A 58 -2.19 2.11 -5.87
N VAL A 59 -1.96 2.18 -4.57
CA VAL A 59 -2.98 1.86 -3.58
C VAL A 59 -3.51 3.15 -2.97
N ASP A 60 -4.83 3.29 -2.98
CA ASP A 60 -5.54 4.47 -2.50
C ASP A 60 -6.59 4.09 -1.45
N ALA A 61 -6.92 5.01 -0.54
CA ALA A 61 -7.95 4.78 0.45
C ALA A 61 -9.34 5.16 -0.08
N PHE A 62 -10.39 4.45 0.35
CA PHE A 62 -11.73 4.99 0.27
C PHE A 62 -11.79 6.28 1.10
N GLY A 63 -12.27 7.36 0.53
CA GLY A 63 -12.22 8.72 1.10
C GLY A 63 -11.09 9.59 0.55
N SER A 64 -10.25 9.04 -0.33
CA SER A 64 -9.22 9.77 -1.07
C SER A 64 -9.59 9.94 -2.54
N LEU A 65 -9.09 11.01 -3.17
CA LEU A 65 -9.41 11.36 -4.56
C LEU A 65 -8.44 10.78 -5.60
N LEU A 66 -7.33 10.12 -5.19
CA LEU A 66 -6.24 9.82 -6.14
C LEU A 66 -6.68 8.91 -7.29
N LYS A 67 -7.47 7.85 -6.98
CA LYS A 67 -7.99 6.95 -7.99
C LYS A 67 -8.90 7.67 -8.97
N SER A 68 -9.93 8.37 -8.47
CA SER A 68 -10.90 9.07 -9.34
C SER A 68 -10.23 10.14 -10.19
N TYR A 69 -9.25 10.85 -9.62
CA TYR A 69 -8.46 11.81 -10.40
C TYR A 69 -7.60 11.14 -11.48
N HIS A 70 -6.97 10.01 -11.18
CA HIS A 70 -6.21 9.24 -12.17
C HIS A 70 -7.08 8.79 -13.35
N GLU A 71 -8.31 8.34 -13.07
CA GLU A 71 -9.22 7.81 -14.08
C GLU A 71 -9.90 8.91 -14.91
N THR A 72 -10.16 10.08 -14.33
CA THR A 72 -11.01 11.12 -14.95
C THR A 72 -10.31 12.45 -15.22
N GLY A 73 -9.16 12.70 -14.59
CA GLY A 73 -8.49 14.01 -14.58
C GLY A 73 -9.26 15.10 -13.80
N LYS A 74 -10.36 14.74 -13.11
CA LYS A 74 -11.21 15.69 -12.39
C LYS A 74 -11.23 15.41 -10.90
N ILE A 75 -11.37 16.48 -10.11
CA ILE A 75 -11.54 16.36 -8.65
C ILE A 75 -13.02 16.17 -8.36
N ASP A 76 -13.37 14.99 -7.86
CA ASP A 76 -14.71 14.71 -7.33
C ASP A 76 -14.68 14.87 -5.79
N LYS A 77 -15.32 15.92 -5.30
CA LYS A 77 -15.40 16.20 -3.86
C LYS A 77 -16.24 15.19 -3.09
N SER A 78 -17.16 14.48 -3.74
CA SER A 78 -17.97 13.43 -3.11
C SER A 78 -17.16 12.20 -2.69
N GLU A 79 -16.02 11.99 -3.32
CA GLU A 79 -15.07 10.93 -2.98
C GLU A 79 -14.25 11.24 -1.71
N ILE A 80 -14.30 12.49 -1.22
CA ILE A 80 -13.46 12.96 -0.10
C ILE A 80 -14.24 12.86 1.21
N TYR A 81 -13.85 11.91 2.05
CA TYR A 81 -14.37 11.74 3.41
C TYR A 81 -13.33 11.11 4.33
N PRO A 82 -13.50 11.18 5.66
CA PRO A 82 -12.52 10.66 6.62
C PRO A 82 -12.28 9.16 6.48
N TYR A 83 -11.02 8.76 6.57
CA TYR A 83 -10.55 7.38 6.66
C TYR A 83 -9.42 7.29 7.70
N LYS A 84 -9.03 6.08 8.10
CA LYS A 84 -8.13 5.85 9.23
C LYS A 84 -6.72 5.41 8.83
N ILE A 85 -6.51 5.00 7.58
CA ILE A 85 -5.18 4.58 7.12
C ILE A 85 -4.28 5.79 7.04
N GLU A 86 -3.31 5.86 7.95
CA GLU A 86 -2.33 6.95 7.99
C GLU A 86 -1.26 6.74 6.92
N GLY A 87 -0.81 7.83 6.30
CA GLY A 87 0.32 7.84 5.36
C GLY A 87 -0.03 7.63 3.89
N MET A 88 -1.28 7.32 3.55
CA MET A 88 -1.74 7.21 2.15
C MET A 88 -3.01 8.01 1.90
N GLY A 89 -3.38 8.13 0.62
CA GLY A 89 -4.53 8.90 0.20
C GLY A 89 -4.33 10.41 0.31
N LYS A 90 -5.14 11.17 -0.41
CA LYS A 90 -5.14 12.64 -0.39
C LYS A 90 -6.52 13.20 -0.74
N ASN A 91 -6.79 14.41 -0.21
CA ASN A 91 -7.94 15.24 -0.56
C ASN A 91 -7.58 16.38 -1.53
N LEU A 92 -6.35 16.36 -2.05
CA LEU A 92 -5.82 17.25 -3.08
C LEU A 92 -4.88 16.47 -3.99
N VAL A 93 -4.63 16.99 -5.19
CA VAL A 93 -3.72 16.37 -6.17
C VAL A 93 -2.28 16.74 -5.82
N PRO A 94 -1.43 15.78 -5.40
CA PRO A 94 -0.04 16.09 -5.06
C PRO A 94 0.78 16.37 -6.33
N SER A 95 1.57 17.43 -6.31
CA SER A 95 2.47 17.78 -7.43
C SER A 95 3.61 16.79 -7.65
N THR A 96 3.87 15.91 -6.67
CA THR A 96 4.93 14.88 -6.73
C THR A 96 4.41 13.52 -7.21
N THR A 97 3.11 13.41 -7.51
CA THR A 97 2.52 12.21 -8.11
C THR A 97 2.54 12.34 -9.62
N HIS A 98 3.33 11.51 -10.27
CA HIS A 98 3.38 11.40 -11.74
C HIS A 98 2.35 10.35 -12.19
N PHE A 99 1.12 10.78 -12.38
CA PHE A 99 -0.01 9.90 -12.72
C PHE A 99 0.18 9.14 -14.04
N ASP A 100 0.93 9.71 -14.97
CA ASP A 100 1.30 9.13 -16.26
C ASP A 100 2.18 7.87 -16.14
N THR A 101 2.89 7.70 -15.01
CA THR A 101 3.69 6.51 -14.75
C THR A 101 2.91 5.38 -14.09
N ILE A 102 1.70 5.65 -13.60
CA ILE A 102 0.87 4.71 -12.85
C ILE A 102 -0.18 4.09 -13.76
N ASP A 103 -0.22 2.76 -13.88
CA ASP A 103 -1.14 2.07 -14.77
C ASP A 103 -2.56 1.99 -14.21
N LEU A 104 -2.71 1.84 -12.88
CA LEU A 104 -4.00 1.80 -12.21
C LEU A 104 -3.89 2.13 -10.71
N PHE A 105 -5.01 2.54 -10.12
CA PHE A 105 -5.17 2.63 -8.67
C PHE A 105 -6.19 1.62 -8.17
N GLU A 106 -5.87 0.96 -7.05
CA GLU A 106 -6.78 0.10 -6.32
C GLU A 106 -7.17 0.74 -4.99
N LYS A 107 -8.48 0.88 -4.71
CA LYS A 107 -8.99 1.39 -3.43
C LYS A 107 -9.14 0.28 -2.39
N VAL A 108 -8.75 0.59 -1.16
CA VAL A 108 -8.87 -0.31 0.00
C VAL A 108 -9.57 0.39 1.17
N ARG A 109 -10.19 -0.41 2.05
CA ARG A 109 -10.87 0.08 3.26
C ARG A 109 -9.97 -0.08 4.48
N ASP A 110 -10.27 0.68 5.51
CA ASP A 110 -9.52 0.72 6.77
C ASP A 110 -9.45 -0.66 7.44
N LYS A 111 -10.59 -1.31 7.64
CA LYS A 111 -10.70 -2.59 8.35
C LYS A 111 -9.83 -3.67 7.75
N GLU A 112 -10.00 -3.94 6.46
CA GLU A 112 -9.28 -5.00 5.77
C GLU A 112 -7.78 -4.73 5.74
N SER A 113 -7.40 -3.46 5.61
CA SER A 113 -5.98 -3.03 5.65
C SER A 113 -5.36 -3.26 7.04
N ALA A 114 -6.10 -2.94 8.12
CA ALA A 114 -5.65 -3.20 9.49
C ALA A 114 -5.46 -4.70 9.75
N ILE A 115 -6.41 -5.52 9.32
CA ILE A 115 -6.34 -6.99 9.44
C ILE A 115 -5.15 -7.54 8.64
N CYS A 116 -4.91 -7.03 7.43
CA CYS A 116 -3.76 -7.46 6.62
C CYS A 116 -2.41 -7.09 7.25
N SER A 117 -2.29 -5.95 7.96
CA SER A 117 -1.06 -5.63 8.70
C SER A 117 -0.76 -6.66 9.78
N ARG A 118 -1.78 -7.07 10.54
CA ARG A 118 -1.68 -8.12 11.56
C ARG A 118 -1.35 -9.48 10.93
N GLU A 119 -1.95 -9.79 9.79
CA GLU A 119 -1.69 -11.03 9.06
C GLU A 119 -0.24 -11.14 8.62
N ILE A 120 0.35 -10.05 8.08
CA ILE A 120 1.77 -10.01 7.73
C ILE A 120 2.63 -10.28 8.97
N ALA A 121 2.32 -9.63 10.11
CA ALA A 121 3.06 -9.83 11.34
C ALA A 121 2.99 -11.28 11.83
N CYS A 122 1.80 -11.90 11.81
CA CYS A 122 1.62 -13.26 12.29
C CYS A 122 2.20 -14.33 11.35
N LYS A 123 2.06 -14.16 10.03
CA LYS A 123 2.43 -15.21 9.07
C LYS A 123 3.87 -15.09 8.58
N GLU A 124 4.36 -13.85 8.44
CA GLU A 124 5.67 -13.57 7.84
C GLU A 124 6.71 -13.09 8.87
N GLY A 125 6.28 -12.82 10.12
CA GLY A 125 7.16 -12.25 11.16
C GLY A 125 7.60 -10.80 10.87
N LEU A 126 6.92 -10.11 9.95
CA LEU A 126 7.25 -8.74 9.57
C LEU A 126 6.31 -7.75 10.29
N PHE A 127 6.85 -7.01 11.25
CA PHE A 127 6.08 -6.03 12.02
C PHE A 127 5.96 -4.71 11.26
N VAL A 128 4.92 -4.61 10.42
CA VAL A 128 4.74 -3.54 9.43
C VAL A 128 3.65 -2.55 9.81
N GLY A 129 3.69 -1.34 9.21
CA GLY A 129 2.68 -0.31 9.43
C GLY A 129 1.39 -0.50 8.64
N TYR A 130 0.45 0.41 8.85
CA TYR A 130 -0.92 0.33 8.31
C TYR A 130 -0.96 0.35 6.77
N THR A 131 -0.14 1.17 6.14
CA THR A 131 -0.05 1.25 4.67
C THR A 131 0.46 -0.04 4.03
N SER A 132 1.27 -0.82 4.75
CA SER A 132 1.75 -2.13 4.28
C SER A 132 0.60 -3.15 4.22
N GLY A 133 -0.28 -3.15 5.23
CA GLY A 133 -1.51 -3.93 5.17
C GLY A 133 -2.44 -3.49 4.05
N ALA A 134 -2.53 -2.20 3.77
CA ALA A 134 -3.28 -1.67 2.63
C ALA A 134 -2.73 -2.19 1.29
N VAL A 135 -1.40 -2.23 1.14
CA VAL A 135 -0.74 -2.78 -0.05
C VAL A 135 -1.01 -4.28 -0.20
N LEU A 136 -0.94 -5.07 0.88
CA LEU A 136 -1.31 -6.49 0.84
C LEU A 136 -2.79 -6.66 0.47
N GLN A 137 -3.70 -5.88 1.08
CA GLN A 137 -5.13 -5.94 0.78
C GLN A 137 -5.42 -5.65 -0.70
N ALA A 138 -4.82 -4.60 -1.27
CA ALA A 138 -4.94 -4.29 -2.69
C ALA A 138 -4.43 -5.46 -3.55
N THR A 139 -3.29 -6.03 -3.20
CA THR A 139 -2.70 -7.17 -3.91
C THR A 139 -3.63 -8.38 -3.89
N LYS A 140 -4.26 -8.69 -2.75
CA LYS A 140 -5.27 -9.76 -2.64
C LYS A 140 -6.50 -9.49 -3.54
N GLN A 141 -7.03 -8.26 -3.53
CA GLN A 141 -8.16 -7.89 -4.38
C GLN A 141 -7.84 -8.08 -5.87
N LEU A 142 -6.65 -7.66 -6.29
CA LEU A 142 -6.19 -7.80 -7.67
C LEU A 142 -5.92 -9.27 -8.05
N SER A 143 -5.39 -10.07 -7.13
CA SER A 143 -5.20 -11.51 -7.30
C SER A 143 -6.53 -12.22 -7.49
N ASN A 144 -7.55 -11.90 -6.70
CA ASN A 144 -8.90 -12.46 -6.83
C ASN A 144 -9.55 -12.12 -8.18
N ARG A 145 -9.19 -10.95 -8.75
CA ARG A 145 -9.59 -10.55 -10.11
C ARG A 145 -8.69 -11.11 -11.21
N LYS A 146 -7.77 -12.05 -10.86
CA LYS A 146 -6.85 -12.74 -11.79
C LYS A 146 -5.92 -11.80 -12.57
N LEU A 147 -5.55 -10.66 -11.97
CA LEU A 147 -4.57 -9.74 -12.57
C LEU A 147 -3.18 -10.39 -12.64
N PHE A 148 -2.86 -11.24 -11.68
CA PHE A 148 -1.58 -11.94 -11.60
C PHE A 148 -1.71 -13.38 -12.10
N ASN A 149 -0.64 -13.90 -12.68
CA ASN A 149 -0.51 -15.28 -13.13
C ASN A 149 0.74 -15.94 -12.53
N LYS A 150 0.97 -17.22 -12.84
CA LYS A 150 2.10 -18.01 -12.30
C LYS A 150 3.50 -17.45 -12.62
N ASN A 151 3.61 -16.58 -13.62
CA ASN A 151 4.87 -15.97 -14.02
C ASN A 151 5.00 -14.53 -13.46
N SER A 152 4.01 -14.04 -12.73
CA SER A 152 4.05 -12.70 -12.16
C SER A 152 5.04 -12.62 -11.01
N VAL A 153 5.91 -11.61 -11.07
CA VAL A 153 6.79 -11.19 -9.96
C VAL A 153 6.25 -9.87 -9.45
N VAL A 154 5.56 -9.94 -8.32
CA VAL A 154 4.88 -8.80 -7.70
C VAL A 154 5.72 -8.28 -6.55
N VAL A 155 6.14 -7.03 -6.63
CA VAL A 155 6.86 -6.35 -5.53
C VAL A 155 5.89 -5.45 -4.80
N MET A 156 5.77 -5.64 -3.49
CA MET A 156 4.98 -4.82 -2.57
C MET A 156 5.91 -3.93 -1.75
N ILE A 157 5.64 -2.61 -1.71
CA ILE A 157 6.43 -1.70 -0.87
C ILE A 157 5.78 -1.59 0.51
N PHE A 158 6.51 -2.00 1.55
CA PHE A 158 6.14 -1.82 2.94
C PHE A 158 6.90 -0.63 3.52
N CYS A 159 6.17 0.47 3.75
CA CYS A 159 6.76 1.79 3.92
C CYS A 159 7.31 2.04 5.32
N ASP A 160 6.69 1.48 6.37
CA ASP A 160 7.05 1.78 7.75
C ASP A 160 6.81 0.61 8.71
N HIS A 161 7.32 0.78 9.92
CA HIS A 161 7.34 -0.23 10.97
C HIS A 161 6.08 -0.15 11.85
N GLY A 162 5.60 -1.30 12.33
CA GLY A 162 4.39 -1.45 13.13
C GLY A 162 4.43 -0.76 14.51
N SER A 163 5.62 -0.45 15.03
CA SER A 163 5.78 0.20 16.34
C SER A 163 5.02 1.53 16.49
N LYS A 164 4.78 2.24 15.39
CA LYS A 164 3.97 3.47 15.39
C LYS A 164 2.48 3.22 15.63
N TYR A 165 2.05 1.97 15.54
CA TYR A 165 0.64 1.58 15.51
C TYR A 165 0.26 0.62 16.65
N MET A 166 1.11 0.51 17.69
CA MET A 166 0.87 -0.36 18.85
C MET A 166 -0.44 -0.05 19.57
N SER A 167 -0.80 1.24 19.69
CA SER A 167 -2.05 1.70 20.30
C SER A 167 -3.22 1.80 19.32
N LYS A 168 -3.05 1.31 18.09
CA LYS A 168 -4.05 1.37 17.00
C LYS A 168 -4.28 -0.04 16.44
N ILE A 169 -3.86 -0.30 15.20
CA ILE A 169 -4.11 -1.57 14.51
C ILE A 169 -3.55 -2.80 15.21
N TYR A 170 -2.61 -2.65 16.13
CA TYR A 170 -2.06 -3.73 16.97
C TYR A 170 -2.64 -3.78 18.39
N SER A 171 -3.58 -2.88 18.73
CA SER A 171 -4.38 -2.94 19.96
C SER A 171 -5.74 -3.56 19.65
N ASP A 172 -6.10 -4.64 20.37
CA ASP A 172 -7.40 -5.27 20.21
C ASP A 172 -8.54 -4.35 20.65
N ASP A 173 -8.34 -3.60 21.73
CA ASP A 173 -9.32 -2.62 22.22
C ASP A 173 -9.62 -1.59 21.14
N TRP A 174 -8.57 -1.01 20.53
CA TRP A 174 -8.76 -0.06 19.44
C TRP A 174 -9.46 -0.69 18.24
N MET A 175 -9.10 -1.91 17.86
CA MET A 175 -9.74 -2.62 16.72
C MET A 175 -11.22 -2.89 17.00
N ILE A 176 -11.59 -3.18 18.25
CA ILE A 176 -12.98 -3.37 18.67
C ILE A 176 -13.73 -2.04 18.66
N ASP A 177 -13.16 -0.97 19.22
CA ASP A 177 -13.75 0.36 19.23
C ASP A 177 -14.01 0.92 17.82
N GLN A 178 -13.16 0.54 16.85
CA GLN A 178 -13.36 0.86 15.44
C GLN A 178 -14.36 -0.07 14.73
N GLY A 179 -14.87 -1.11 15.38
CA GLY A 179 -15.72 -2.13 14.77
C GLY A 179 -14.98 -3.05 13.78
N PHE A 180 -13.65 -3.14 13.89
CA PHE A 180 -12.83 -3.97 13.03
C PHE A 180 -12.70 -5.41 13.53
N LEU A 181 -12.81 -5.62 14.86
CA LEU A 181 -12.90 -6.91 15.51
C LEU A 181 -14.17 -7.02 16.35
N ASN A 182 -14.68 -8.24 16.52
CA ASN A 182 -15.77 -8.52 17.44
C ASN A 182 -15.20 -9.16 18.72
N LYS A 183 -15.71 -8.76 19.90
CA LYS A 183 -15.31 -9.35 21.20
C LYS A 183 -15.48 -10.86 21.27
N SER A 184 -16.47 -11.40 20.57
CA SER A 184 -16.76 -12.85 20.53
C SER A 184 -15.67 -13.68 19.83
N ASN A 185 -14.83 -13.07 19.00
CA ASN A 185 -13.78 -13.78 18.26
C ASN A 185 -12.46 -13.87 19.03
N MET A 186 -12.35 -13.22 20.20
CA MET A 186 -11.11 -13.22 21.02
C MET A 186 -10.94 -14.48 21.88
N ASN A 187 -11.98 -15.29 22.05
CA ASN A 187 -11.93 -16.49 22.91
C ASN A 187 -11.38 -17.74 22.21
N LEU A 188 -10.90 -17.65 20.97
CA LEU A 188 -10.44 -18.82 20.22
C LEU A 188 -8.94 -19.11 20.33
N ASP A 189 -8.13 -18.19 20.86
CA ASP A 189 -6.66 -18.34 20.89
C ASP A 189 -6.05 -18.61 22.29
N ASN A 190 -6.87 -18.96 23.29
CA ASN A 190 -6.36 -19.30 24.65
C ASN A 190 -5.78 -20.73 24.79
N ASN A 191 -5.64 -21.47 23.70
CA ASN A 191 -5.01 -22.79 23.69
C ASN A 191 -3.59 -22.72 23.12
N VAL A 192 -2.73 -21.88 23.70
CA VAL A 192 -1.28 -22.04 23.52
C VAL A 192 -0.80 -23.04 24.54
N GLU A 193 -0.66 -24.31 24.16
CA GLU A 193 0.07 -25.30 24.95
C GLU A 193 1.56 -24.91 24.91
N TYR A 194 2.09 -24.46 26.06
CA TYR A 194 3.53 -24.32 26.23
C TYR A 194 4.12 -25.72 26.31
N ILE A 195 4.91 -26.08 25.31
CA ILE A 195 5.74 -27.29 25.35
C ILE A 195 6.91 -26.97 26.31
N ASN A 196 6.90 -27.57 27.51
CA ASN A 196 8.01 -27.52 28.47
C ASN A 196 9.17 -28.38 28.00
#